data_704fc029a61bc59d5d0d0503aa7728e4
#
_entry.id   704fc029a61bc59d5d0d0503aa7728e4
#
_cell.length_a   1.000
_cell.length_b   1.000
_cell.length_c   1.000
_cell.angle_alpha   90.00
_cell.angle_beta   90.00
_cell.angle_gamma   90.00
#
_symmetry.space_group_name_H-M   'P 1'
#
loop_
_entity.id
_entity.type
_entity.pdbx_description
1 polymer ?
#
loop_
_entity_poly.entity_id
_entity_poly.type
_entity_poly.pdbx_seq_one_letter_code
_entity_poly.pdbx_strand_id
1 'polypeptide(L)'
;MSANANFRSRLLQRLALTAVTFSFAFPLALPAQTADDVINAYLKARGGLAKIRAVQTERVTGTITFAPGVEGPFFVERKRPLKMHMEITVNGQSLIRVYDGKSSGWIYNPFAPNAAVVPMSAADISGIADEADFEGPFVDYKAKGNQIEYVGKEQIDGKIVQKLKLTAKQGDVSYFYFDASTGLIMKWQGTRKVGDKELPWETYFRDFRDVDGLKYPFLVESAAVDSDQIQKIAAAKIETNIPLNETQFAKPKPPAPSAAPTDPPKPD
;
A
#
# COMPACT_ATOMS: atom_id res chain seq x y z
N MET A 1 86.26 -50.06 -54.69
CA MET A 1 85.72 -49.36 -55.87
C MET A 1 84.32 -48.85 -55.56
N SER A 2 84.23 -47.53 -55.57
CA SER A 2 83.15 -46.72 -56.11
C SER A 2 81.75 -46.97 -55.50
N ALA A 3 80.96 -46.05 -55.19
CA ALA A 3 80.89 -44.62 -55.19
C ALA A 3 79.56 -44.23 -54.46
N ASN A 4 79.58 -43.21 -53.67
CA ASN A 4 78.65 -42.07 -53.57
C ASN A 4 77.21 -42.24 -53.98
N ALA A 5 76.35 -41.79 -53.12
CA ALA A 5 75.55 -40.64 -53.50
C ALA A 5 74.72 -40.09 -52.29
N ASN A 6 74.93 -38.84 -51.99
CA ASN A 6 74.18 -38.01 -51.10
C ASN A 6 72.73 -37.87 -51.52
N PHE A 7 71.78 -38.00 -50.57
CA PHE A 7 70.48 -37.44 -50.79
C PHE A 7 70.04 -36.62 -49.56
N ARG A 8 70.21 -35.30 -49.76
CA ARG A 8 69.67 -34.32 -48.80
C ARG A 8 68.17 -34.14 -49.05
N SER A 9 67.37 -34.70 -48.24
CA SER A 9 65.92 -34.36 -48.22
C SER A 9 65.70 -33.21 -47.25
N ARG A 10 65.31 -32.07 -47.78
CA ARG A 10 64.84 -30.89 -47.03
C ARG A 10 63.49 -31.17 -46.44
N LEU A 11 63.44 -31.28 -45.12
CA LEU A 11 62.20 -31.34 -44.39
C LEU A 11 61.71 -29.90 -44.21
N LEU A 12 60.70 -29.46 -44.98
CA LEU A 12 59.99 -28.22 -44.78
C LEU A 12 59.03 -28.41 -43.64
N GLN A 13 59.36 -27.97 -42.42
CA GLN A 13 58.45 -27.82 -41.34
C GLN A 13 57.47 -26.67 -41.62
N ARG A 14 56.24 -27.03 -41.95
CA ARG A 14 55.14 -26.06 -41.97
C ARG A 14 54.65 -25.87 -40.52
N LEU A 15 55.01 -24.71 -39.89
CA LEU A 15 54.42 -24.23 -38.67
C LEU A 15 53.02 -23.78 -39.02
N ALA A 16 51.99 -24.57 -38.63
CA ALA A 16 50.62 -24.14 -38.62
C ALA A 16 50.38 -23.29 -37.34
N LEU A 17 50.32 -21.97 -37.52
CA LEU A 17 49.96 -21.02 -36.46
C LEU A 17 48.45 -21.10 -36.27
N THR A 18 47.99 -21.88 -35.25
CA THR A 18 46.58 -21.95 -34.85
C THR A 18 46.29 -20.71 -34.02
N ALA A 19 45.68 -19.70 -34.60
CA ALA A 19 45.15 -18.55 -33.87
C ALA A 19 43.94 -18.98 -33.05
N VAL A 20 44.11 -19.18 -31.74
CA VAL A 20 43.00 -19.37 -30.82
C VAL A 20 42.37 -17.99 -30.55
N THR A 21 41.27 -17.69 -31.24
CA THR A 21 40.44 -16.52 -30.94
C THR A 21 39.68 -16.75 -29.65
N PHE A 22 40.19 -16.18 -28.56
CA PHE A 22 39.52 -16.16 -27.29
C PHE A 22 38.37 -15.13 -27.39
N SER A 23 37.15 -15.61 -27.71
CA SER A 23 35.94 -14.79 -27.66
C SER A 23 35.63 -14.45 -26.21
N PHE A 24 36.01 -13.24 -25.79
CA PHE A 24 35.53 -12.64 -24.56
C PHE A 24 34.02 -12.40 -24.70
N ALA A 25 33.20 -13.32 -24.24
CA ALA A 25 31.77 -13.09 -24.03
C ALA A 25 31.66 -12.10 -22.84
N PHE A 26 31.52 -10.81 -23.13
CA PHE A 26 31.11 -9.84 -22.13
C PHE A 26 29.71 -10.23 -21.69
N PRO A 27 29.49 -10.54 -20.38
CA PRO A 27 28.15 -10.72 -19.91
C PRO A 27 27.44 -9.37 -20.08
N LEU A 28 26.41 -9.32 -20.92
CA LEU A 28 25.45 -8.21 -20.96
C LEU A 28 24.80 -8.18 -19.57
N ALA A 29 25.32 -7.32 -18.68
CA ALA A 29 24.69 -7.05 -17.40
C ALA A 29 23.32 -6.42 -17.71
N LEU A 30 22.26 -7.21 -17.58
CA LEU A 30 20.90 -6.66 -17.56
C LEU A 30 20.85 -5.63 -16.43
N PRO A 31 20.31 -4.43 -16.70
CA PRO A 31 20.17 -3.43 -15.64
C PRO A 31 19.42 -4.04 -14.47
N ALA A 32 20.00 -3.93 -13.27
CA ALA A 32 19.37 -4.43 -12.06
C ALA A 32 18.07 -3.65 -11.84
N GLN A 33 17.00 -4.37 -11.50
CA GLN A 33 15.71 -3.77 -11.14
C GLN A 33 15.90 -2.74 -10.01
N THR A 34 15.35 -1.54 -10.17
CA THR A 34 15.44 -0.47 -9.19
C THR A 34 14.11 -0.28 -8.45
N ALA A 35 14.13 0.44 -7.33
CA ALA A 35 12.90 0.85 -6.64
C ALA A 35 12.00 1.71 -7.54
N ASP A 36 12.59 2.64 -8.30
CA ASP A 36 11.86 3.53 -9.20
C ASP A 36 11.17 2.74 -10.34
N ASP A 37 11.76 1.65 -10.83
CA ASP A 37 11.12 0.77 -11.84
C ASP A 37 9.83 0.14 -11.28
N VAL A 38 9.88 -0.38 -10.05
CA VAL A 38 8.71 -0.99 -9.38
C VAL A 38 7.63 0.06 -9.11
N ILE A 39 8.02 1.24 -8.62
CA ILE A 39 7.10 2.35 -8.37
C ILE A 39 6.43 2.81 -9.66
N ASN A 40 7.19 2.98 -10.75
CA ASN A 40 6.65 3.39 -12.04
C ASN A 40 5.68 2.34 -12.61
N ALA A 41 6.00 1.06 -12.49
CA ALA A 41 5.11 -0.04 -12.87
C ALA A 41 3.80 -0.01 -12.07
N TYR A 42 3.89 0.20 -10.75
CA TYR A 42 2.72 0.34 -9.88
C TYR A 42 1.85 1.55 -10.23
N LEU A 43 2.44 2.73 -10.39
CA LEU A 43 1.68 3.93 -10.74
C LEU A 43 0.98 3.78 -12.10
N LYS A 44 1.64 3.15 -13.08
CA LYS A 44 1.05 2.81 -14.37
C LYS A 44 -0.11 1.81 -14.21
N ALA A 45 0.08 0.76 -13.42
CA ALA A 45 -0.93 -0.27 -13.15
C ALA A 45 -2.17 0.30 -12.45
N ARG A 46 -1.99 1.29 -11.56
CA ARG A 46 -3.08 2.02 -10.91
C ARG A 46 -3.91 2.89 -11.87
N GLY A 47 -3.44 3.17 -13.08
CA GLY A 47 -4.13 4.03 -14.05
C GLY A 47 -3.33 5.27 -14.47
N GLY A 48 -2.13 5.47 -13.90
CA GLY A 48 -1.20 6.52 -14.24
C GLY A 48 -1.27 7.76 -13.32
N LEU A 49 -0.12 8.39 -13.13
CA LEU A 49 0.06 9.51 -12.21
C LEU A 49 -0.87 10.69 -12.50
N ALA A 50 -1.11 10.99 -13.79
CA ALA A 50 -1.99 12.08 -14.18
C ALA A 50 -3.42 11.89 -13.66
N LYS A 51 -3.98 10.69 -13.76
CA LYS A 51 -5.31 10.37 -13.23
C LYS A 51 -5.35 10.39 -11.71
N ILE A 52 -4.31 9.84 -11.05
CA ILE A 52 -4.19 9.88 -9.59
C ILE A 52 -4.22 11.34 -9.09
N ARG A 53 -3.47 12.23 -9.74
CA ARG A 53 -3.45 13.66 -9.38
C ARG A 53 -4.75 14.43 -9.72
N ALA A 54 -5.52 13.93 -10.68
CA ALA A 54 -6.81 14.53 -11.07
C ALA A 54 -7.92 14.27 -10.05
N VAL A 55 -7.78 13.28 -9.15
CA VAL A 55 -8.74 13.01 -8.08
C VAL A 55 -8.70 14.16 -7.07
N GLN A 56 -9.81 14.87 -6.91
CA GLN A 56 -9.98 15.99 -5.97
C GLN A 56 -10.74 15.57 -4.71
N THR A 57 -11.68 14.63 -4.88
CA THR A 57 -12.51 14.08 -3.82
C THR A 57 -12.73 12.59 -4.04
N GLU A 58 -12.91 11.86 -2.96
CA GLU A 58 -13.20 10.43 -2.99
C GLU A 58 -14.18 10.10 -1.87
N ARG A 59 -15.11 9.20 -2.13
CA ARG A 59 -15.93 8.54 -1.12
C ARG A 59 -15.86 7.04 -1.32
N VAL A 60 -15.53 6.35 -0.24
CA VAL A 60 -15.59 4.88 -0.16
C VAL A 60 -16.66 4.51 0.85
N THR A 61 -17.59 3.65 0.46
CA THR A 61 -18.62 3.09 1.35
C THR A 61 -18.54 1.57 1.31
N GLY A 62 -18.91 0.93 2.40
CA GLY A 62 -18.88 -0.54 2.48
C GLY A 62 -19.12 -1.06 3.89
N THR A 63 -18.61 -2.25 4.14
CA THR A 63 -18.70 -2.93 5.44
C THR A 63 -17.29 -3.17 5.98
N ILE A 64 -17.11 -2.91 7.27
CA ILE A 64 -15.92 -3.28 8.03
C ILE A 64 -16.30 -4.38 9.03
N THR A 65 -15.49 -5.45 9.07
CA THR A 65 -15.58 -6.53 10.04
C THR A 65 -14.33 -6.48 10.92
N PHE A 66 -14.49 -6.38 12.23
CA PHE A 66 -13.38 -6.36 13.19
C PHE A 66 -13.07 -7.74 13.76
N ALA A 67 -14.13 -8.54 13.95
CA ALA A 67 -14.09 -9.92 14.43
C ALA A 67 -15.36 -10.63 13.99
N PRO A 68 -15.44 -11.97 14.07
CA PRO A 68 -16.68 -12.69 13.81
C PRO A 68 -17.86 -12.11 14.60
N GLY A 69 -18.91 -11.69 13.89
CA GLY A 69 -20.12 -11.07 14.48
C GLY A 69 -19.97 -9.60 14.90
N VAL A 70 -18.81 -8.98 14.70
CA VAL A 70 -18.58 -7.55 14.99
C VAL A 70 -18.28 -6.83 13.69
N GLU A 71 -19.34 -6.38 13.03
CA GLU A 71 -19.24 -5.69 11.75
C GLU A 71 -20.23 -4.53 11.65
N GLY A 72 -20.01 -3.66 10.71
CA GLY A 72 -20.92 -2.57 10.44
C GLY A 72 -20.56 -1.77 9.20
N PRO A 73 -21.47 -0.91 8.74
CA PRO A 73 -21.21 -0.03 7.63
C PRO A 73 -20.14 1.01 7.98
N PHE A 74 -19.38 1.39 6.98
CA PHE A 74 -18.45 2.50 7.06
C PHE A 74 -18.55 3.40 5.83
N PHE A 75 -18.12 4.64 6.00
CA PHE A 75 -17.69 5.45 4.89
C PHE A 75 -16.38 6.18 5.20
N VAL A 76 -15.62 6.48 4.15
CA VAL A 76 -14.47 7.36 4.18
C VAL A 76 -14.63 8.38 3.09
N GLU A 77 -14.55 9.65 3.43
CA GLU A 77 -14.52 10.77 2.51
C GLU A 77 -13.16 11.45 2.59
N ARG A 78 -12.56 11.68 1.43
CA ARG A 78 -11.30 12.40 1.31
C ARG A 78 -11.45 13.59 0.38
N LYS A 79 -10.76 14.68 0.68
CA LYS A 79 -10.72 15.88 -0.16
C LYS A 79 -9.35 16.51 -0.12
N ARG A 80 -8.82 16.89 -1.30
CA ARG A 80 -7.52 17.57 -1.34
C ARG A 80 -7.53 18.86 -0.52
N PRO A 81 -6.37 19.23 0.07
CA PRO A 81 -5.08 18.53 -0.07
C PRO A 81 -4.97 17.22 0.74
N LEU A 82 -5.49 17.12 1.97
CA LEU A 82 -5.36 15.97 2.86
C LEU A 82 -6.54 15.84 3.82
N LYS A 83 -7.72 16.41 3.49
CA LYS A 83 -8.89 16.32 4.36
C LYS A 83 -9.45 14.91 4.37
N MET A 84 -9.88 14.45 5.54
CA MET A 84 -10.51 13.15 5.71
C MET A 84 -11.62 13.18 6.74
N HIS A 85 -12.71 12.50 6.42
CA HIS A 85 -13.79 12.17 7.34
C HIS A 85 -14.09 10.67 7.21
N MET A 86 -14.04 9.97 8.31
CA MET A 86 -14.36 8.54 8.38
C MET A 86 -15.42 8.32 9.47
N GLU A 87 -16.41 7.50 9.14
CA GLU A 87 -17.40 7.04 10.10
C GLU A 87 -17.58 5.53 9.98
N ILE A 88 -17.58 4.85 11.12
CA ILE A 88 -17.81 3.40 11.22
C ILE A 88 -18.93 3.20 12.23
N THR A 89 -20.02 2.56 11.84
CA THR A 89 -21.16 2.28 12.72
C THR A 89 -21.16 0.82 13.15
N VAL A 90 -21.06 0.57 14.44
CA VAL A 90 -21.14 -0.77 15.04
C VAL A 90 -22.20 -0.74 16.13
N ASN A 91 -23.12 -1.70 16.10
CA ASN A 91 -24.24 -1.79 17.05
C ASN A 91 -25.03 -0.47 17.19
N GLY A 92 -25.25 0.23 16.08
CA GLY A 92 -25.98 1.50 16.05
C GLY A 92 -25.21 2.70 16.62
N GLN A 93 -23.93 2.54 16.96
CA GLN A 93 -23.07 3.60 17.47
C GLN A 93 -21.95 3.92 16.47
N SER A 94 -21.72 5.20 16.18
CA SER A 94 -20.75 5.64 15.18
C SER A 94 -19.46 6.11 15.84
N LEU A 95 -18.34 5.48 15.46
CA LEU A 95 -16.99 5.99 15.67
C LEU A 95 -16.69 6.97 14.53
N ILE A 96 -16.24 8.18 14.87
CA ILE A 96 -15.97 9.24 13.88
C ILE A 96 -14.52 9.71 14.00
N ARG A 97 -13.85 9.85 12.86
CA ARG A 97 -12.52 10.46 12.74
C ARG A 97 -12.58 11.55 11.69
N VAL A 98 -12.16 12.74 12.05
CA VAL A 98 -12.12 13.88 11.11
C VAL A 98 -10.76 14.55 11.15
N TYR A 99 -10.24 14.91 9.98
CA TYR A 99 -9.00 15.67 9.81
C TYR A 99 -9.21 16.84 8.84
N ASP A 100 -8.79 18.03 9.25
CA ASP A 100 -8.99 19.27 8.49
C ASP A 100 -8.01 19.46 7.32
N GLY A 101 -7.07 18.52 7.17
CA GLY A 101 -6.04 18.55 6.14
C GLY A 101 -4.86 19.47 6.45
N LYS A 102 -4.74 19.97 7.69
CA LYS A 102 -3.65 20.87 8.12
C LYS A 102 -3.01 20.40 9.42
N SER A 103 -3.64 20.69 10.54
CA SER A 103 -3.06 20.45 11.87
C SER A 103 -4.08 19.98 12.89
N SER A 104 -5.36 19.95 12.56
CA SER A 104 -6.44 19.65 13.51
C SER A 104 -7.20 18.39 13.10
N GLY A 105 -7.32 17.48 14.03
CA GLY A 105 -8.13 16.28 13.88
C GLY A 105 -8.92 16.01 15.13
N TRP A 106 -10.03 15.28 14.99
CA TRP A 106 -10.94 14.94 16.06
C TRP A 106 -11.37 13.48 15.97
N ILE A 107 -11.51 12.87 17.14
CA ILE A 107 -12.05 11.52 17.30
C ILE A 107 -13.28 11.61 18.20
N TYR A 108 -14.35 10.97 17.78
CA TYR A 108 -15.46 10.59 18.64
C TYR A 108 -15.51 9.07 18.71
N ASN A 109 -15.32 8.52 19.92
CA ASN A 109 -15.41 7.09 20.18
C ASN A 109 -16.55 6.85 21.17
N PRO A 110 -17.70 6.30 20.71
CA PRO A 110 -18.86 6.05 21.57
C PRO A 110 -18.62 4.93 22.60
N PHE A 111 -17.60 4.10 22.39
CA PHE A 111 -17.24 3.00 23.28
C PHE A 111 -16.27 3.42 24.40
N ALA A 112 -15.80 4.66 24.36
CA ALA A 112 -14.97 5.21 25.45
C ALA A 112 -15.83 5.51 26.69
N PRO A 113 -15.26 5.41 27.91
CA PRO A 113 -15.99 5.68 29.16
C PRO A 113 -16.68 7.06 29.20
N ASN A 114 -16.08 8.05 28.56
CA ASN A 114 -16.64 9.39 28.40
C ASN A 114 -16.75 9.68 26.91
N ALA A 115 -17.83 9.26 26.27
CA ALA A 115 -18.08 9.47 24.86
C ALA A 115 -18.15 10.97 24.53
N ALA A 116 -17.02 11.54 24.15
CA ALA A 116 -16.88 12.95 23.78
C ALA A 116 -16.02 13.10 22.52
N VAL A 117 -16.20 14.21 21.83
CA VAL A 117 -15.29 14.59 20.73
C VAL A 117 -14.01 15.15 21.31
N VAL A 118 -12.92 14.42 21.14
CA VAL A 118 -11.60 14.79 21.62
C VAL A 118 -10.66 15.15 20.47
N PRO A 119 -9.71 16.06 20.65
CA PRO A 119 -8.67 16.34 19.64
C PRO A 119 -7.77 15.11 19.49
N MET A 120 -7.27 14.89 18.28
CA MET A 120 -6.27 13.89 17.96
C MET A 120 -4.91 14.26 18.57
N SER A 121 -4.16 13.25 18.99
CA SER A 121 -2.74 13.41 19.33
C SER A 121 -1.90 13.71 18.08
N ALA A 122 -0.66 14.16 18.25
CA ALA A 122 0.26 14.38 17.15
C ALA A 122 0.52 13.08 16.34
N ALA A 123 0.56 11.93 16.99
CA ALA A 123 0.71 10.64 16.34
C ALA A 123 -0.53 10.27 15.50
N ASP A 124 -1.74 10.52 16.03
CA ASP A 124 -2.98 10.30 15.29
C ASP A 124 -3.07 11.21 14.07
N ILE A 125 -2.64 12.48 14.20
CA ILE A 125 -2.59 13.45 13.08
C ILE A 125 -1.65 12.95 11.99
N SER A 126 -0.46 12.44 12.35
CA SER A 126 0.48 11.88 11.37
C SER A 126 -0.15 10.71 10.62
N GLY A 127 -0.75 9.77 11.34
CA GLY A 127 -1.37 8.58 10.74
C GLY A 127 -2.55 8.92 9.83
N ILE A 128 -3.45 9.82 10.27
CA ILE A 128 -4.61 10.20 9.45
C ILE A 128 -4.22 11.02 8.22
N ALA A 129 -3.12 11.79 8.28
CA ALA A 129 -2.59 12.52 7.13
C ALA A 129 -2.08 11.57 6.05
N ASP A 130 -1.42 10.48 6.42
CA ASP A 130 -0.99 9.43 5.50
C ASP A 130 -2.20 8.70 4.88
N GLU A 131 -3.24 8.41 5.68
CA GLU A 131 -4.49 7.82 5.20
C GLU A 131 -5.25 8.75 4.23
N ALA A 132 -5.14 10.06 4.41
CA ALA A 132 -5.81 11.08 3.60
C ALA A 132 -5.10 11.38 2.28
N ASP A 133 -3.86 10.92 2.10
CA ASP A 133 -3.06 11.17 0.91
C ASP A 133 -3.49 10.27 -0.25
N PHE A 134 -4.18 10.85 -1.26
CA PHE A 134 -4.59 10.13 -2.48
C PHE A 134 -3.44 9.54 -3.28
N GLU A 135 -2.30 10.18 -3.22
CA GLU A 135 -1.12 9.81 -4.00
C GLU A 135 -0.38 8.65 -3.34
N GLY A 136 -0.55 8.51 -2.03
CA GLY A 136 0.12 7.49 -1.24
C GLY A 136 1.63 7.73 -1.08
N PRO A 137 2.34 6.80 -0.48
CA PRO A 137 3.74 7.03 -0.08
C PRO A 137 4.74 7.02 -1.23
N PHE A 138 4.34 6.63 -2.44
CA PHE A 138 5.26 6.41 -3.57
C PHE A 138 5.39 7.62 -4.50
N VAL A 139 4.33 8.43 -4.63
CA VAL A 139 4.37 9.64 -5.45
C VAL A 139 5.20 10.68 -4.73
N ASP A 140 6.20 11.23 -5.45
CA ASP A 140 7.10 12.25 -4.92
C ASP A 140 7.75 11.87 -3.58
N TYR A 141 8.02 10.58 -3.36
CA TYR A 141 8.47 10.02 -2.09
C TYR A 141 9.69 10.71 -1.51
N LYS A 142 10.65 11.11 -2.36
CA LYS A 142 11.85 11.87 -1.94
C LYS A 142 11.49 13.24 -1.39
N ALA A 143 10.52 13.94 -2.03
CA ALA A 143 10.05 15.24 -1.57
C ALA A 143 9.25 15.13 -0.25
N LYS A 144 8.58 13.98 -0.02
CA LYS A 144 7.93 13.64 1.26
C LYS A 144 8.94 13.28 2.35
N GLY A 145 10.24 13.16 2.02
CA GLY A 145 11.30 12.78 2.93
C GLY A 145 11.44 11.28 3.16
N ASN A 146 10.75 10.46 2.36
CA ASN A 146 10.83 9.01 2.44
C ASN A 146 12.04 8.49 1.64
N GLN A 147 12.57 7.35 2.08
CA GLN A 147 13.58 6.59 1.35
C GLN A 147 12.98 5.25 0.93
N ILE A 148 13.23 4.83 -0.31
CA ILE A 148 12.71 3.56 -0.82
C ILE A 148 13.84 2.77 -1.44
N GLU A 149 13.97 1.50 -1.03
CA GLU A 149 14.97 0.56 -1.47
C GLU A 149 14.31 -0.66 -2.12
N TYR A 150 14.86 -1.13 -3.23
CA TYR A 150 14.47 -2.41 -3.81
C TYR A 150 15.17 -3.54 -3.03
N VAL A 151 14.38 -4.44 -2.42
CA VAL A 151 14.90 -5.54 -1.61
C VAL A 151 15.11 -6.80 -2.44
N GLY A 152 14.24 -7.04 -3.44
CA GLY A 152 14.32 -8.24 -4.27
C GLY A 152 12.96 -8.79 -4.65
N LYS A 153 12.96 -10.07 -5.08
CA LYS A 153 11.75 -10.82 -5.40
C LYS A 153 11.47 -11.86 -4.31
N GLU A 154 10.20 -12.03 -4.00
CA GLU A 154 9.71 -13.09 -3.11
C GLU A 154 8.52 -13.81 -3.77
N GLN A 155 8.03 -14.88 -3.14
CA GLN A 155 6.81 -15.55 -3.56
C GLN A 155 5.77 -15.45 -2.45
N ILE A 156 4.58 -14.96 -2.78
CA ILE A 156 3.42 -14.88 -1.88
C ILE A 156 2.21 -15.46 -2.59
N ASP A 157 1.53 -16.40 -1.96
CA ASP A 157 0.33 -17.08 -2.52
C ASP A 157 0.56 -17.60 -3.95
N GLY A 158 1.75 -18.17 -4.23
CA GLY A 158 2.12 -18.70 -5.54
C GLY A 158 2.50 -17.66 -6.60
N LYS A 159 2.49 -16.38 -6.28
CA LYS A 159 2.84 -15.28 -7.19
C LYS A 159 4.22 -14.72 -6.87
N ILE A 160 4.96 -14.38 -7.93
CA ILE A 160 6.20 -13.61 -7.79
C ILE A 160 5.85 -12.16 -7.47
N VAL A 161 6.43 -11.64 -6.39
CA VAL A 161 6.27 -10.24 -5.97
C VAL A 161 7.60 -9.52 -5.94
N GLN A 162 7.55 -8.22 -6.21
CA GLN A 162 8.66 -7.27 -6.05
C GLN A 162 8.54 -6.64 -4.67
N LYS A 163 9.57 -6.71 -3.86
CA LYS A 163 9.59 -6.17 -2.49
C LYS A 163 10.32 -4.85 -2.43
N LEU A 164 9.66 -3.83 -1.93
CA LEU A 164 10.26 -2.55 -1.58
C LEU A 164 10.29 -2.38 -0.06
N LYS A 165 11.37 -1.80 0.46
CA LYS A 165 11.47 -1.28 1.81
C LYS A 165 11.29 0.23 1.75
N LEU A 166 10.36 0.76 2.52
CA LEU A 166 10.15 2.18 2.71
C LEU A 166 10.59 2.56 4.12
N THR A 167 11.46 3.56 4.22
CA THR A 167 11.79 4.24 5.48
C THR A 167 11.16 5.62 5.43
N ALA A 168 10.16 5.85 6.27
CA ALA A 168 9.47 7.13 6.36
C ALA A 168 10.38 8.21 6.95
N LYS A 169 10.03 9.47 6.74
CA LYS A 169 10.79 10.63 7.24
C LYS A 169 11.07 10.57 8.75
N GLN A 170 10.14 10.04 9.52
CA GLN A 170 10.25 9.87 10.98
C GLN A 170 11.04 8.62 11.40
N GLY A 171 11.47 7.77 10.46
CA GLY A 171 12.27 6.58 10.69
C GLY A 171 11.49 5.27 10.69
N ASP A 172 10.16 5.29 10.61
CA ASP A 172 9.34 4.09 10.55
C ASP A 172 9.65 3.28 9.29
N VAL A 173 9.78 1.98 9.45
CA VAL A 173 10.11 1.05 8.36
C VAL A 173 8.90 0.20 8.03
N SER A 174 8.61 0.11 6.74
CA SER A 174 7.58 -0.79 6.21
C SER A 174 8.03 -1.46 4.90
N TYR A 175 7.38 -2.56 4.56
CA TYR A 175 7.63 -3.31 3.34
C TYR A 175 6.38 -3.38 2.50
N PHE A 176 6.56 -3.19 1.20
CA PHE A 176 5.50 -3.25 0.21
C PHE A 176 5.81 -4.31 -0.82
N TYR A 177 4.82 -5.12 -1.16
CA TYR A 177 4.95 -6.24 -2.07
C TYR A 177 4.02 -6.03 -3.26
N PHE A 178 4.60 -6.00 -4.45
CA PHE A 178 3.90 -5.73 -5.70
C PHE A 178 3.89 -6.99 -6.56
N ASP A 179 2.74 -7.41 -7.05
CA ASP A 179 2.60 -8.51 -8.00
C ASP A 179 3.41 -8.19 -9.27
N ALA A 180 4.40 -9.03 -9.58
CA ALA A 180 5.30 -8.79 -10.71
C ALA A 180 4.58 -8.84 -12.07
N SER A 181 3.43 -9.50 -12.15
CA SER A 181 2.65 -9.65 -13.40
C SER A 181 1.70 -8.47 -13.64
N THR A 182 1.09 -7.93 -12.59
CA THR A 182 0.11 -6.84 -12.69
C THR A 182 0.67 -5.48 -12.33
N GLY A 183 1.76 -5.41 -11.55
CA GLY A 183 2.31 -4.20 -10.96
C GLY A 183 1.51 -3.66 -9.77
N LEU A 184 0.39 -4.28 -9.40
CA LEU A 184 -0.44 -3.81 -8.28
C LEU A 184 0.12 -4.27 -6.94
N ILE A 185 -0.11 -3.47 -5.89
CA ILE A 185 0.25 -3.84 -4.52
C ILE A 185 -0.58 -5.04 -4.08
N MET A 186 0.07 -6.04 -3.46
CA MET A 186 -0.59 -7.20 -2.86
C MET A 186 -0.59 -7.16 -1.35
N LYS A 187 0.51 -6.69 -0.75
CA LYS A 187 0.70 -6.73 0.69
C LYS A 187 1.50 -5.52 1.16
N TRP A 188 1.15 -5.02 2.32
CA TRP A 188 1.95 -4.14 3.14
C TRP A 188 2.29 -4.85 4.45
N GLN A 189 3.49 -4.63 4.96
CA GLN A 189 3.93 -5.14 6.25
C GLN A 189 4.69 -4.03 6.98
N GLY A 190 4.37 -3.81 8.23
CA GLY A 190 4.99 -2.79 9.05
C GLY A 190 4.67 -2.97 10.52
N THR A 191 4.70 -1.90 11.28
CA THR A 191 4.33 -1.88 12.69
C THR A 191 3.07 -1.03 12.86
N ARG A 192 2.19 -1.42 13.75
CA ARG A 192 0.99 -0.67 14.13
C ARG A 192 0.92 -0.56 15.64
N LYS A 193 0.60 0.63 16.13
CA LYS A 193 0.35 0.85 17.56
C LYS A 193 -1.06 0.38 17.91
N VAL A 194 -1.16 -0.54 18.88
CA VAL A 194 -2.42 -1.06 19.43
C VAL A 194 -2.38 -0.85 20.94
N GLY A 195 -3.13 0.13 21.44
CA GLY A 195 -2.95 0.63 22.81
C GLY A 195 -1.54 1.20 22.99
N ASP A 196 -0.82 0.72 23.99
CA ASP A 196 0.56 1.14 24.29
C ASP A 196 1.63 0.23 23.65
N LYS A 197 1.23 -0.75 22.84
CA LYS A 197 2.14 -1.72 22.21
C LYS A 197 2.27 -1.46 20.73
N GLU A 198 3.48 -1.60 20.21
CA GLU A 198 3.75 -1.71 18.79
C GLU A 198 3.75 -3.19 18.39
N LEU A 199 2.91 -3.54 17.45
CA LEU A 199 2.77 -4.91 16.96
C LEU A 199 3.14 -4.98 15.48
N PRO A 200 3.86 -6.02 15.04
CA PRO A 200 4.01 -6.32 13.63
C PRO A 200 2.63 -6.51 13.00
N TRP A 201 2.40 -5.89 11.86
CA TRP A 201 1.11 -5.83 11.20
C TRP A 201 1.23 -6.13 9.72
N GLU A 202 0.25 -6.83 9.18
CA GLU A 202 0.14 -7.12 7.76
C GLU A 202 -1.21 -6.65 7.20
N THR A 203 -1.17 -6.18 5.97
CA THR A 203 -2.37 -5.78 5.22
C THR A 203 -2.29 -6.34 3.82
N TYR A 204 -3.33 -7.04 3.39
CA TYR A 204 -3.48 -7.59 2.05
C TYR A 204 -4.50 -6.79 1.26
N PHE A 205 -4.17 -6.47 0.00
CA PHE A 205 -5.02 -5.74 -0.92
C PHE A 205 -5.49 -6.70 -2.02
N ARG A 206 -6.80 -6.84 -2.16
CA ARG A 206 -7.43 -7.81 -3.05
C ARG A 206 -8.56 -7.17 -3.85
N ASP A 207 -9.08 -7.91 -4.84
CA ASP A 207 -10.26 -7.52 -5.64
C ASP A 207 -10.13 -6.11 -6.24
N PHE A 208 -9.08 -5.92 -7.02
CA PHE A 208 -8.87 -4.65 -7.71
C PHE A 208 -9.86 -4.45 -8.83
N ARG A 209 -10.64 -3.39 -8.77
CA ARG A 209 -11.61 -2.99 -9.79
C ARG A 209 -11.26 -1.62 -10.36
N ASP A 210 -11.81 -1.34 -11.55
CA ASP A 210 -11.65 -0.04 -12.20
C ASP A 210 -12.74 0.92 -11.70
N VAL A 211 -12.29 2.12 -11.30
CA VAL A 211 -13.15 3.24 -10.97
C VAL A 211 -12.57 4.47 -11.66
N ASP A 212 -13.27 5.01 -12.65
CA ASP A 212 -12.86 6.16 -13.45
C ASP A 212 -11.45 6.02 -14.07
N GLY A 213 -11.07 4.77 -14.41
CA GLY A 213 -9.79 4.41 -14.99
C GLY A 213 -8.64 4.37 -14.00
N LEU A 214 -8.93 4.27 -12.69
CA LEU A 214 -8.00 3.98 -11.61
C LEU A 214 -8.31 2.61 -10.99
N LYS A 215 -7.29 1.85 -10.64
CA LYS A 215 -7.46 0.57 -9.93
C LYS A 215 -7.49 0.78 -8.42
N TYR A 216 -8.59 0.36 -7.79
CA TYR A 216 -8.80 0.39 -6.35
C TYR A 216 -9.00 -1.01 -5.79
N PRO A 217 -8.45 -1.35 -4.62
CA PRO A 217 -8.78 -2.58 -3.93
C PRO A 217 -10.18 -2.47 -3.31
N PHE A 218 -11.05 -3.44 -3.61
CA PHE A 218 -12.39 -3.52 -3.00
C PHE A 218 -12.41 -4.41 -1.76
N LEU A 219 -11.33 -5.14 -1.52
CA LEU A 219 -11.15 -5.95 -0.32
C LEU A 219 -9.77 -5.66 0.28
N VAL A 220 -9.75 -5.26 1.55
CA VAL A 220 -8.55 -5.06 2.34
C VAL A 220 -8.67 -5.88 3.61
N GLU A 221 -7.69 -6.74 3.86
CA GLU A 221 -7.63 -7.61 5.02
C GLU A 221 -6.39 -7.28 5.84
N SER A 222 -6.54 -7.02 7.13
CA SER A 222 -5.45 -6.58 8.00
C SER A 222 -5.47 -7.36 9.31
N ALA A 223 -4.29 -7.75 9.78
CA ALA A 223 -4.12 -8.43 11.06
C ALA A 223 -2.75 -8.11 11.69
N ALA A 224 -2.63 -8.28 13.00
CA ALA A 224 -1.33 -8.45 13.61
C ALA A 224 -0.73 -9.76 13.09
N VAL A 225 0.59 -9.79 12.91
CA VAL A 225 1.29 -11.02 12.51
C VAL A 225 1.01 -12.12 13.54
N ASP A 226 0.74 -13.32 13.07
CA ASP A 226 0.38 -14.50 13.89
C ASP A 226 -0.95 -14.37 14.65
N SER A 227 -1.86 -13.46 14.22
CA SER A 227 -3.19 -13.31 14.79
C SER A 227 -4.26 -13.92 13.88
N ASP A 228 -5.19 -14.65 14.46
CA ASP A 228 -6.38 -15.15 13.77
C ASP A 228 -7.49 -14.08 13.66
N GLN A 229 -7.30 -12.91 14.29
CA GLN A 229 -8.26 -11.81 14.23
C GLN A 229 -7.99 -10.93 13.01
N ILE A 230 -8.69 -11.19 11.93
CA ILE A 230 -8.56 -10.44 10.69
C ILE A 230 -9.61 -9.34 10.65
N GLN A 231 -9.16 -8.08 10.60
CA GLN A 231 -10.00 -6.95 10.23
C GLN A 231 -10.18 -6.97 8.71
N LYS A 232 -11.42 -6.89 8.26
CA LYS A 232 -11.77 -6.93 6.85
C LYS A 232 -12.56 -5.69 6.46
N ILE A 233 -12.11 -5.00 5.42
CA ILE A 233 -12.78 -3.86 4.81
C ILE A 233 -13.22 -4.30 3.42
N ALA A 234 -14.53 -4.37 3.21
CA ALA A 234 -15.14 -4.69 1.92
C ALA A 234 -15.84 -3.44 1.37
N ALA A 235 -15.23 -2.79 0.37
CA ALA A 235 -15.85 -1.65 -0.30
C ALA A 235 -17.05 -2.13 -1.14
N ALA A 236 -18.19 -1.49 -0.96
CA ALA A 236 -19.36 -1.67 -1.81
C ALA A 236 -19.32 -0.71 -3.01
N LYS A 237 -18.89 0.54 -2.74
CA LYS A 237 -18.81 1.60 -3.76
C LYS A 237 -17.63 2.53 -3.48
N ILE A 238 -16.96 2.93 -4.55
CA ILE A 238 -15.93 3.98 -4.56
C ILE A 238 -16.32 5.01 -5.61
N GLU A 239 -16.36 6.28 -5.23
CA GLU A 239 -16.73 7.40 -6.09
C GLU A 239 -15.63 8.45 -6.04
N THR A 240 -15.23 8.98 -7.20
CA THR A 240 -14.22 10.02 -7.30
C THR A 240 -14.82 11.32 -7.86
N ASN A 241 -14.21 12.43 -7.51
CA ASN A 241 -14.59 13.77 -7.99
C ASN A 241 -16.05 14.17 -7.74
N ILE A 242 -16.64 13.65 -6.66
CA ILE A 242 -17.98 14.00 -6.23
C ILE A 242 -18.00 15.29 -5.38
N PRO A 243 -19.10 16.05 -5.35
CA PRO A 243 -19.23 17.17 -4.42
C PRO A 243 -19.19 16.73 -2.97
N LEU A 244 -18.28 17.31 -2.17
CA LEU A 244 -18.22 17.13 -0.72
C LEU A 244 -18.30 18.47 -0.01
N ASN A 245 -19.12 18.55 1.04
CA ASN A 245 -19.30 19.77 1.82
C ASN A 245 -18.08 19.99 2.75
N GLU A 246 -17.58 21.21 2.82
CA GLU A 246 -16.48 21.60 3.70
C GLU A 246 -16.76 21.36 5.19
N THR A 247 -18.02 21.47 5.61
CA THR A 247 -18.43 21.25 7.00
C THR A 247 -18.20 19.81 7.50
N GLN A 248 -18.10 18.84 6.58
CA GLN A 248 -17.82 17.44 6.92
C GLN A 248 -16.40 17.24 7.48
N PHE A 249 -15.50 18.15 7.17
CA PHE A 249 -14.10 18.11 7.60
C PHE A 249 -13.83 19.06 8.80
N ALA A 250 -14.86 19.60 9.41
CA ALA A 250 -14.77 20.39 10.64
C ALA A 250 -14.96 19.50 11.87
N LYS A 251 -14.73 20.06 13.08
CA LYS A 251 -14.99 19.35 14.33
C LYS A 251 -16.40 18.76 14.33
N PRO A 252 -16.57 17.44 14.45
CA PRO A 252 -17.88 16.81 14.43
C PRO A 252 -18.69 17.19 15.66
N LYS A 253 -20.01 17.15 15.53
CA LYS A 253 -20.91 17.15 16.69
C LYS A 253 -21.09 15.69 17.13
N PRO A 254 -21.16 15.40 18.45
CA PRO A 254 -21.55 14.07 18.90
C PRO A 254 -22.86 13.66 18.22
N PRO A 255 -22.99 12.41 17.74
CA PRO A 255 -24.28 11.90 17.30
C PRO A 255 -25.31 12.04 18.40
N ALA A 256 -26.57 12.29 18.03
CA ALA A 256 -27.65 12.21 19.00
C ALA A 256 -27.67 10.79 19.63
N PRO A 257 -27.92 10.65 20.94
CA PRO A 257 -28.05 9.33 21.56
C PRO A 257 -29.02 8.49 20.73
N SER A 258 -28.60 7.29 20.33
CA SER A 258 -29.50 6.31 19.72
C SER A 258 -30.66 6.09 20.73
N ALA A 259 -31.90 6.21 20.28
CA ALA A 259 -33.03 5.87 21.12
C ALA A 259 -32.80 4.44 21.64
N ALA A 260 -32.82 4.29 22.96
CA ALA A 260 -32.76 2.97 23.59
C ALA A 260 -33.82 2.07 22.95
N PRO A 261 -33.52 0.78 22.71
CA PRO A 261 -34.53 -0.15 22.25
C PRO A 261 -35.74 0.00 23.19
N THR A 262 -36.90 0.37 22.66
CA THR A 262 -38.14 0.36 23.44
C THR A 262 -38.38 -1.07 23.86
N ASP A 263 -38.41 -1.32 25.16
CA ASP A 263 -38.81 -2.61 25.71
C ASP A 263 -40.11 -3.07 25.03
N PRO A 264 -40.19 -4.34 24.63
CA PRO A 264 -41.43 -4.87 24.08
C PRO A 264 -42.55 -4.67 25.14
N PRO A 265 -43.77 -4.32 24.73
CA PRO A 265 -44.87 -4.16 25.67
C PRO A 265 -45.00 -5.44 26.49
N LYS A 266 -45.08 -5.30 27.84
CA LYS A 266 -45.37 -6.39 28.73
C LYS A 266 -46.72 -7.00 28.32
N PRO A 267 -46.79 -8.35 28.21
CA PRO A 267 -48.09 -8.99 28.01
C PRO A 267 -48.98 -8.74 29.24
N ASP A 268 -50.22 -8.34 28.96
CA ASP A 268 -51.29 -8.21 29.94
C ASP A 268 -51.68 -9.56 30.57
#